data_d7a9262648ddfc4ed9b4822e087c15f6
#
_entry.id   d7a9262648ddfc4ed9b4822e087c15f6
#
_cell.length_a   1.000
_cell.length_b   1.000
_cell.length_c   1.000
_cell.angle_alpha   90.00
_cell.angle_beta   90.00
_cell.angle_gamma   90.00
#
_symmetry.space_group_name_H-M   'P 1'
#
loop_
_entity.id
_entity.type
_entity.pdbx_description
1 polymer ?
#
loop_
_entity_poly.entity_id
_entity_poly.type
_entity_poly.pdbx_seq_one_letter_code
_entity_poly.pdbx_strand_id
1 'polypeptide(L)'
;MVTLTLMVGIPGSGKSTEVQKMINDNTLYVSRDEIRFSKVAENEEYFSKENEVFDEFIREIAARLFCGYNVIADATHITQKSRAKTINAVKHGLKLMSGNENYLNEMVELQVCVVNKGLETALNQNENRKGTRSYVPKSVIRRMYEQFEDISQEENFETIIRVKENENE
;
A
#
# COMPACT_ATOMS: atom_id res chain seq x y z
N MET A 1 8.58 -4.54 19.30
CA MET A 1 8.50 -4.88 17.86
C MET A 1 7.39 -4.02 17.24
N VAL A 2 7.59 -3.48 16.06
CA VAL A 2 6.58 -2.70 15.33
C VAL A 2 6.06 -3.49 14.13
N THR A 3 4.92 -3.09 13.57
CA THR A 3 4.29 -3.79 12.44
C THR A 3 4.33 -2.92 11.19
N LEU A 4 4.75 -3.49 10.07
CA LEU A 4 4.56 -2.94 8.74
C LEU A 4 3.41 -3.68 8.05
N THR A 5 2.31 -2.97 7.78
CA THR A 5 1.16 -3.52 7.05
C THR A 5 1.16 -3.01 5.62
N LEU A 6 1.28 -3.90 4.65
CA LEU A 6 1.04 -3.56 3.24
C LEU A 6 -0.46 -3.68 2.93
N MET A 7 -1.06 -2.60 2.46
CA MET A 7 -2.40 -2.66 1.85
C MET A 7 -2.29 -3.23 0.45
N VAL A 8 -3.16 -4.14 0.10
CA VAL A 8 -3.24 -4.79 -1.23
C VAL A 8 -4.65 -4.66 -1.77
N GLY A 9 -4.79 -4.12 -2.95
CA GLY A 9 -6.08 -4.00 -3.62
C GLY A 9 -6.04 -3.01 -4.79
N ILE A 10 -6.90 -3.25 -5.76
CA ILE A 10 -7.07 -2.37 -6.92
C ILE A 10 -7.70 -1.02 -6.50
N PRO A 11 -7.59 0.04 -7.32
CA PRO A 11 -8.29 1.29 -7.06
C PRO A 11 -9.80 1.06 -6.91
N GLY A 12 -10.43 1.69 -5.93
CA GLY A 12 -11.86 1.53 -5.64
C GLY A 12 -12.22 0.28 -4.82
N SER A 13 -11.26 -0.52 -4.39
CA SER A 13 -11.53 -1.75 -3.61
C SER A 13 -11.99 -1.52 -2.17
N GLY A 14 -11.88 -0.29 -1.64
CA GLY A 14 -12.24 0.03 -0.25
C GLY A 14 -11.05 0.01 0.72
N LYS A 15 -9.81 0.07 0.23
CA LYS A 15 -8.60 0.14 1.09
C LYS A 15 -8.66 1.27 2.09
N SER A 16 -9.09 2.46 1.68
CA SER A 16 -9.17 3.64 2.57
C SER A 16 -10.08 3.41 3.78
N THR A 17 -11.18 2.70 3.59
CA THR A 17 -12.10 2.34 4.68
C THR A 17 -11.43 1.41 5.68
N GLU A 18 -10.68 0.43 5.21
CA GLU A 18 -9.94 -0.50 6.09
C GLU A 18 -8.78 0.20 6.81
N VAL A 19 -8.07 1.09 6.14
CA VAL A 19 -7.02 1.92 6.75
C VAL A 19 -7.57 2.71 7.94
N GLN A 20 -8.72 3.35 7.79
CA GLN A 20 -9.34 4.15 8.86
C GLN A 20 -9.65 3.31 10.12
N LYS A 21 -9.92 2.03 9.98
CA LYS A 21 -10.16 1.12 11.12
C LYS A 21 -8.87 0.76 11.87
N MET A 22 -7.72 0.88 11.22
CA MET A 22 -6.41 0.46 11.77
C MET A 22 -5.60 1.63 12.34
N ILE A 23 -5.88 2.86 11.95
CA ILE A 23 -5.15 4.05 12.42
C ILE A 23 -5.45 4.31 13.91
N ASN A 24 -4.40 4.57 14.68
CA ASN A 24 -4.47 5.00 16.08
C ASN A 24 -3.19 5.78 16.46
N ASP A 25 -3.04 6.14 17.73
CA ASP A 25 -1.89 6.95 18.19
C ASP A 25 -0.52 6.29 17.94
N ASN A 26 -0.48 4.95 17.82
CA ASN A 26 0.75 4.19 17.59
C ASN A 26 0.86 3.63 16.16
N THR A 27 -0.14 3.86 15.32
CA THR A 27 -0.20 3.34 13.94
C THR A 27 -0.39 4.48 12.96
N LEU A 28 0.63 4.73 12.16
CA LEU A 28 0.67 5.79 11.18
C LEU A 28 0.42 5.26 9.77
N TYR A 29 -0.12 6.13 8.94
CA TYR A 29 -0.51 5.85 7.57
C TYR A 29 0.40 6.58 6.58
N VAL A 30 0.89 5.88 5.56
CA VAL A 30 1.67 6.45 4.46
C VAL A 30 1.01 6.06 3.15
N SER A 31 0.51 7.04 2.41
CA SER A 31 -0.17 6.86 1.13
C SER A 31 0.72 7.28 -0.03
N ARG A 32 0.96 6.36 -0.95
CA ARG A 32 1.70 6.64 -2.19
C ARG A 32 0.97 7.66 -3.06
N ASP A 33 -0.36 7.61 -3.11
CA ASP A 33 -1.17 8.56 -3.87
C ASP A 33 -1.13 9.96 -3.28
N GLU A 34 -1.20 10.11 -1.96
CA GLU A 34 -1.08 11.43 -1.31
C GLU A 34 0.29 12.06 -1.58
N ILE A 35 1.37 11.27 -1.52
CA ILE A 35 2.71 11.73 -1.87
C ILE A 35 2.75 12.17 -3.33
N ARG A 36 2.19 11.39 -4.25
CA ARG A 36 2.12 11.73 -5.67
C ARG A 36 1.38 13.04 -5.90
N PHE A 37 0.22 13.23 -5.28
CA PHE A 37 -0.55 14.46 -5.40
C PHE A 37 0.17 15.69 -4.85
N SER A 38 1.07 15.52 -3.88
CA SER A 38 1.90 16.61 -3.37
C SER A 38 3.04 17.00 -4.32
N LYS A 39 3.49 16.09 -5.20
CA LYS A 39 4.64 16.30 -6.10
C LYS A 39 4.27 16.59 -7.54
N VAL A 40 3.15 16.04 -8.00
CA VAL A 40 2.69 16.16 -9.39
C VAL A 40 1.52 17.13 -9.45
N ALA A 41 1.65 18.20 -10.22
CA ALA A 41 0.57 19.17 -10.44
C ALA A 41 -0.55 18.55 -11.29
N GLU A 42 -1.76 19.13 -11.22
CA GLU A 42 -2.93 18.63 -11.97
C GLU A 42 -2.74 18.65 -13.49
N ASN A 43 -1.90 19.55 -13.99
CA ASN A 43 -1.59 19.68 -15.41
C ASN A 43 -0.36 18.87 -15.86
N GLU A 44 0.31 18.18 -14.95
CA GLU A 44 1.44 17.30 -15.25
C GLU A 44 0.97 15.85 -15.47
N GLU A 45 1.77 15.07 -16.19
CA GLU A 45 1.52 13.65 -16.34
C GLU A 45 1.56 12.93 -14.97
N TYR A 46 0.55 12.11 -14.69
CA TYR A 46 0.35 11.46 -13.39
C TYR A 46 1.57 10.70 -12.87
N PHE A 47 2.29 10.00 -13.74
CA PHE A 47 3.47 9.21 -13.37
C PHE A 47 4.81 9.90 -13.64
N SER A 48 4.81 11.22 -13.93
CA SER A 48 6.02 11.95 -14.31
C SER A 48 7.12 11.95 -13.25
N LYS A 49 6.78 11.79 -11.99
CA LYS A 49 7.71 11.82 -10.84
C LYS A 49 7.69 10.52 -10.02
N GLU A 50 7.41 9.39 -10.67
CA GLU A 50 7.16 8.12 -9.98
C GLU A 50 8.35 7.63 -9.15
N ASN A 51 9.59 7.85 -9.61
CA ASN A 51 10.79 7.50 -8.83
C ASN A 51 10.90 8.33 -7.55
N GLU A 52 10.66 9.64 -7.63
CA GLU A 52 10.66 10.54 -6.46
C GLU A 52 9.54 10.18 -5.49
N VAL A 53 8.36 9.86 -6.00
CA VAL A 53 7.20 9.41 -5.21
C VAL A 53 7.52 8.12 -4.46
N PHE A 54 8.10 7.15 -5.14
CA PHE A 54 8.50 5.89 -4.53
C PHE A 54 9.58 6.07 -3.46
N ASP A 55 10.62 6.85 -3.76
CA ASP A 55 11.70 7.11 -2.81
C ASP A 55 11.20 7.79 -1.53
N GLU A 56 10.29 8.76 -1.65
CA GLU A 56 9.69 9.41 -0.49
C GLU A 56 8.76 8.47 0.28
N PHE A 57 7.95 7.68 -0.42
CA PHE A 57 7.09 6.67 0.19
C PHE A 57 7.90 5.70 1.07
N ILE A 58 9.00 5.18 0.56
CA ILE A 58 9.89 4.27 1.30
C ILE A 58 10.57 4.98 2.47
N ARG A 59 11.06 6.20 2.25
CA ARG A 59 11.73 6.98 3.31
C ARG A 59 10.79 7.26 4.48
N GLU A 60 9.56 7.65 4.22
CA GLU A 60 8.57 7.89 5.26
C GLU A 60 8.23 6.61 6.03
N ILE A 61 8.03 5.50 5.34
CA ILE A 61 7.76 4.20 5.98
C ILE A 61 8.92 3.82 6.91
N ALA A 62 10.15 3.81 6.38
CA ALA A 62 11.32 3.41 7.15
C ALA A 62 11.57 4.31 8.36
N ALA A 63 11.44 5.64 8.21
CA ALA A 63 11.64 6.58 9.30
C ALA A 63 10.61 6.38 10.42
N ARG A 64 9.35 6.17 10.10
CA ARG A 64 8.29 5.96 11.10
C ARG A 64 8.45 4.63 11.84
N LEU A 65 8.80 3.56 11.13
CA LEU A 65 9.13 2.27 11.75
C LEU A 65 10.34 2.40 12.69
N PHE A 66 11.39 3.08 12.25
CA PHE A 66 12.60 3.33 13.05
C PHE A 66 12.30 4.15 14.31
N CYS A 67 11.34 5.08 14.23
CA CYS A 67 10.86 5.85 15.38
C CYS A 67 9.92 5.06 16.32
N GLY A 68 9.63 3.79 16.02
CA GLY A 68 8.84 2.92 16.90
C GLY A 68 7.34 2.92 16.66
N TYR A 69 6.88 3.44 15.51
CA TYR A 69 5.48 3.39 15.11
C TYR A 69 5.17 2.17 14.25
N ASN A 70 3.97 1.63 14.39
CA ASN A 70 3.40 0.74 13.37
C ASN A 70 3.06 1.57 12.12
N VAL A 71 3.26 1.01 10.95
CA VAL A 71 3.04 1.73 9.68
C VAL A 71 2.13 0.93 8.75
N ILE A 72 1.12 1.62 8.22
CA ILE A 72 0.29 1.13 7.12
C ILE A 72 0.81 1.77 5.83
N ALA A 73 1.33 0.94 4.94
CA ALA A 73 1.82 1.34 3.63
C ALA A 73 0.74 1.13 2.57
N ASP A 74 0.12 2.22 2.10
CA ASP A 74 -0.97 2.17 1.15
C ASP A 74 -0.50 2.45 -0.28
N ALA A 75 -0.51 1.39 -1.06
CA ALA A 75 -0.38 1.36 -2.51
C ALA A 75 -1.21 0.17 -3.03
N THR A 76 -1.26 -0.06 -4.33
CA THR A 76 -2.03 -1.19 -4.86
C THR A 76 -1.43 -2.54 -4.51
N HIS A 77 -0.10 -2.67 -4.55
CA HIS A 77 0.65 -3.88 -4.17
C HIS A 77 0.08 -5.20 -4.74
N ILE A 78 -0.48 -5.13 -5.95
CA ILE A 78 -1.25 -6.24 -6.55
C ILE A 78 -0.41 -7.43 -7.00
N THR A 79 0.89 -7.26 -7.19
CA THR A 79 1.79 -8.35 -7.59
C THR A 79 2.79 -8.67 -6.50
N GLN A 80 3.27 -9.92 -6.46
CA GLN A 80 4.34 -10.35 -5.56
C GLN A 80 5.59 -9.50 -5.74
N LYS A 81 5.93 -9.18 -6.99
CA LYS A 81 7.07 -8.31 -7.33
C LYS A 81 6.93 -6.92 -6.73
N SER A 82 5.75 -6.30 -6.78
CA SER A 82 5.53 -4.97 -6.21
C SER A 82 5.61 -4.97 -4.68
N ARG A 83 5.12 -6.01 -4.03
CA ARG A 83 5.24 -6.20 -2.58
C ARG A 83 6.70 -6.39 -2.16
N ALA A 84 7.41 -7.29 -2.83
CA ALA A 84 8.84 -7.53 -2.59
C ALA A 84 9.68 -6.27 -2.80
N LYS A 85 9.39 -5.49 -3.83
CA LYS A 85 10.07 -4.21 -4.11
C LYS A 85 9.92 -3.24 -2.93
N THR A 86 8.73 -3.09 -2.39
CA THR A 86 8.47 -2.22 -1.23
C THR A 86 9.21 -2.73 0.01
N ILE A 87 9.08 -4.02 0.35
CA ILE A 87 9.72 -4.62 1.52
C ILE A 87 11.25 -4.50 1.45
N ASN A 88 11.85 -4.83 0.32
CA ASN A 88 13.30 -4.75 0.13
C ASN A 88 13.82 -3.31 0.23
N ALA A 89 13.09 -2.34 -0.32
CA ALA A 89 13.45 -0.93 -0.21
C ALA A 89 13.35 -0.42 1.23
N VAL A 90 12.31 -0.80 1.98
CA VAL A 90 12.18 -0.48 3.41
C VAL A 90 13.29 -1.12 4.23
N LYS A 91 13.62 -2.39 3.96
CA LYS A 91 14.75 -3.08 4.59
C LYS A 91 16.07 -2.32 4.39
N HIS A 92 16.31 -1.86 3.17
CA HIS A 92 17.51 -1.06 2.86
C HIS A 92 17.50 0.28 3.62
N GLY A 93 16.38 0.99 3.65
CA GLY A 93 16.23 2.24 4.40
C GLY A 93 16.48 2.06 5.90
N LEU A 94 15.92 1.03 6.50
CA LEU A 94 16.15 0.69 7.92
C LEU A 94 17.61 0.32 8.21
N LYS A 95 18.26 -0.43 7.31
CA LYS A 95 19.69 -0.72 7.40
C LYS A 95 20.52 0.58 7.42
N LEU A 96 20.23 1.52 6.53
CA LEU A 96 20.93 2.81 6.48
C LEU A 96 20.75 3.63 7.77
N MET A 97 19.55 3.61 8.34
CA MET A 97 19.24 4.36 9.57
C MET A 97 19.84 3.71 10.81
N SER A 98 19.81 2.40 10.92
CA SER A 98 20.20 1.65 12.11
C SER A 98 21.65 1.16 12.13
N GLY A 99 22.26 1.02 10.94
CA GLY A 99 23.53 0.30 10.77
C GLY A 99 23.42 -1.22 10.89
N ASN A 100 22.20 -1.77 11.04
CA ASN A 100 21.94 -3.21 11.20
C ASN A 100 21.26 -3.79 9.97
N GLU A 101 21.90 -4.72 9.31
CA GLU A 101 21.35 -5.42 8.11
C GLU A 101 20.10 -6.22 8.38
N ASN A 102 19.94 -6.70 9.61
CA ASN A 102 18.85 -7.55 10.03
C ASN A 102 17.72 -6.80 10.73
N TYR A 103 17.78 -5.47 10.81
CA TYR A 103 16.84 -4.65 11.55
C TYR A 103 15.36 -4.98 11.22
N LEU A 104 15.02 -5.11 9.94
CA LEU A 104 13.66 -5.45 9.53
C LEU A 104 13.23 -6.80 10.14
N ASN A 105 14.06 -7.82 10.02
CA ASN A 105 13.72 -9.19 10.48
C ASN A 105 13.64 -9.29 12.02
N GLU A 106 14.41 -8.47 12.72
CA GLU A 106 14.49 -8.50 14.19
C GLU A 106 13.46 -7.60 14.88
N MET A 107 13.09 -6.50 14.25
CA MET A 107 12.32 -5.43 14.89
C MET A 107 10.96 -5.15 14.24
N VAL A 108 10.65 -5.75 13.09
CA VAL A 108 9.43 -5.45 12.33
C VAL A 108 8.69 -6.74 11.98
N GLU A 109 7.41 -6.81 12.36
CA GLU A 109 6.48 -7.84 11.86
C GLU A 109 5.90 -7.40 10.52
N LEU A 110 5.92 -8.29 9.54
CA LEU A 110 5.33 -8.04 8.23
C LEU A 110 3.88 -8.54 8.20
N GLN A 111 2.97 -7.64 7.93
CA GLN A 111 1.55 -7.92 7.80
C GLN A 111 1.06 -7.46 6.41
N VAL A 112 0.10 -8.16 5.87
CA VAL A 112 -0.59 -7.76 4.64
C VAL A 112 -2.09 -7.74 4.85
N CYS A 113 -2.75 -6.71 4.34
CA CYS A 113 -4.20 -6.59 4.32
C CYS A 113 -4.70 -6.56 2.87
N VAL A 114 -5.30 -7.65 2.45
CA VAL A 114 -5.85 -7.82 1.10
C VAL A 114 -7.31 -7.40 1.09
N VAL A 115 -7.62 -6.33 0.37
CA VAL A 115 -8.99 -5.83 0.21
C VAL A 115 -9.48 -6.16 -1.20
N ASN A 116 -10.30 -7.18 -1.31
CA ASN A 116 -10.87 -7.65 -2.58
C ASN A 116 -12.39 -7.83 -2.45
N LYS A 117 -13.12 -6.78 -2.78
CA LYS A 117 -14.60 -6.76 -2.80
C LYS A 117 -15.17 -6.99 -4.20
N GLY A 118 -14.36 -7.52 -5.11
CA GLY A 118 -14.75 -7.80 -6.48
C GLY A 118 -14.58 -6.61 -7.44
N LEU A 119 -14.54 -6.94 -8.73
CA LEU A 119 -14.30 -5.95 -9.80
C LEU A 119 -15.45 -4.95 -9.92
N GLU A 120 -16.70 -5.40 -9.86
CA GLU A 120 -17.87 -4.53 -10.02
C GLU A 120 -17.95 -3.48 -8.90
N THR A 121 -17.71 -3.88 -7.66
CA THR A 121 -17.66 -2.95 -6.53
C THR A 121 -16.56 -1.91 -6.72
N ALA A 122 -15.38 -2.32 -7.15
CA ALA A 122 -14.27 -1.40 -7.42
C ALA A 122 -14.60 -0.41 -8.54
N LEU A 123 -15.22 -0.86 -9.63
CA LEU A 123 -15.65 -0.01 -10.73
C LEU A 123 -16.71 1.00 -10.29
N ASN A 124 -17.71 0.56 -9.51
CA ASN A 124 -18.76 1.43 -9.01
C ASN A 124 -18.22 2.50 -8.06
N GLN A 125 -17.34 2.13 -7.14
CA GLN A 125 -16.71 3.10 -6.25
C GLN A 125 -15.82 4.09 -6.98
N ASN A 126 -15.14 3.63 -8.03
CA ASN A 126 -14.32 4.51 -8.86
C ASN A 126 -15.17 5.52 -9.65
N GLU A 127 -16.38 5.15 -10.11
CA GLU A 127 -17.30 6.10 -10.76
C GLU A 127 -17.67 7.27 -9.84
N ASN A 128 -17.81 7.04 -8.54
CA ASN A 128 -18.06 8.11 -7.56
C ASN A 128 -16.90 9.11 -7.44
N ARG A 129 -15.72 8.75 -7.94
CA ARG A 129 -14.53 9.63 -7.97
C ARG A 129 -14.37 10.38 -9.28
N LYS A 130 -15.29 10.19 -10.23
CA LYS A 130 -15.24 10.84 -11.54
C LYS A 130 -15.20 12.36 -11.39
N GLY A 131 -14.26 13.00 -12.11
CA GLY A 131 -13.97 14.42 -11.99
C GLY A 131 -12.99 14.79 -10.85
N THR A 132 -12.48 13.83 -10.11
CA THR A 132 -11.41 14.02 -9.13
C THR A 132 -10.08 13.43 -9.61
N ARG A 133 -8.97 13.82 -8.96
CA ARG A 133 -7.64 13.24 -9.25
C ARG A 133 -7.53 11.75 -8.91
N SER A 134 -8.42 11.25 -8.05
CA SER A 134 -8.43 9.85 -7.62
C SER A 134 -9.15 8.92 -8.61
N TYR A 135 -9.81 9.46 -9.63
CA TYR A 135 -10.44 8.66 -10.67
C TYR A 135 -9.40 7.95 -11.54
N VAL A 136 -9.61 6.66 -11.74
CA VAL A 136 -8.75 5.81 -12.58
C VAL A 136 -9.57 5.31 -13.77
N PRO A 137 -9.04 5.31 -15.01
CA PRO A 137 -9.76 4.73 -16.15
C PRO A 137 -10.16 3.27 -15.91
N LYS A 138 -11.38 2.92 -16.29
CA LYS A 138 -11.93 1.55 -16.06
C LYS A 138 -11.05 0.46 -16.66
N SER A 139 -10.45 0.71 -17.82
CA SER A 139 -9.54 -0.23 -18.48
C SER A 139 -8.29 -0.53 -17.62
N VAL A 140 -7.80 0.45 -16.87
CA VAL A 140 -6.66 0.30 -15.97
C VAL A 140 -7.07 -0.56 -14.76
N ILE A 141 -8.25 -0.32 -14.18
CA ILE A 141 -8.77 -1.13 -13.06
C ILE A 141 -8.96 -2.59 -13.48
N ARG A 142 -9.55 -2.84 -14.67
CA ARG A 142 -9.72 -4.20 -15.21
C ARG A 142 -8.40 -4.91 -15.41
N ARG A 143 -7.40 -4.21 -15.97
CA ARG A 143 -6.06 -4.76 -16.14
C ARG A 143 -5.41 -5.10 -14.80
N MET A 144 -5.51 -4.22 -13.81
CA MET A 144 -4.97 -4.47 -12.46
C MET A 144 -5.66 -5.66 -11.80
N TYR A 145 -6.97 -5.81 -11.98
CA TYR A 145 -7.72 -6.96 -11.47
C TYR A 145 -7.22 -8.28 -12.08
N GLU A 146 -6.94 -8.30 -13.38
CA GLU A 146 -6.39 -9.47 -14.08
C GLU A 146 -4.94 -9.78 -13.67
N GLN A 147 -4.16 -8.75 -13.33
CA GLN A 147 -2.77 -8.87 -12.91
C GLN A 147 -2.59 -9.22 -11.43
N PHE A 148 -3.67 -9.22 -10.67
CA PHE A 148 -3.62 -9.49 -9.22
C PHE A 148 -3.03 -10.89 -8.95
N GLU A 149 -2.03 -10.92 -8.09
CA GLU A 149 -1.41 -12.13 -7.57
C GLU A 149 -1.69 -12.27 -6.08
N ASP A 150 -2.32 -13.37 -5.68
CA ASP A 150 -2.59 -13.63 -4.26
C ASP A 150 -1.30 -13.79 -3.46
N ILE A 151 -1.43 -13.66 -2.16
CA ILE A 151 -0.30 -13.76 -1.25
C ILE A 151 0.17 -15.21 -1.19
N SER A 152 1.48 -15.42 -1.41
CA SER A 152 2.09 -16.73 -1.28
C SER A 152 2.83 -16.87 0.06
N GLN A 153 3.01 -18.11 0.51
CA GLN A 153 3.76 -18.41 1.74
C GLN A 153 5.24 -17.97 1.65
N GLU A 154 5.80 -17.94 0.46
CA GLU A 154 7.19 -17.54 0.21
C GLU A 154 7.44 -16.05 0.48
N GLU A 155 6.38 -15.23 0.54
CA GLU A 155 6.47 -13.81 0.86
C GLU A 155 6.73 -13.55 2.36
N ASN A 156 6.57 -14.56 3.22
CA ASN A 156 6.87 -14.54 4.66
C ASN A 156 6.16 -13.44 5.45
N PHE A 157 4.89 -13.18 5.15
CA PHE A 157 4.05 -12.35 6.01
C PHE A 157 3.63 -13.15 7.25
N GLU A 158 3.85 -12.59 8.45
CA GLU A 158 3.43 -13.21 9.71
C GLU A 158 1.91 -13.19 9.86
N THR A 159 1.25 -12.16 9.32
CA THR A 159 -0.20 -12.02 9.39
C THR A 159 -0.78 -11.66 8.02
N ILE A 160 -1.81 -12.38 7.61
CA ILE A 160 -2.57 -12.10 6.38
C ILE A 160 -4.02 -11.81 6.76
N ILE A 161 -4.45 -10.56 6.56
CA ILE A 161 -5.83 -10.12 6.74
C ILE A 161 -6.51 -10.11 5.38
N ARG A 162 -7.68 -10.71 5.26
CA ARG A 162 -8.47 -10.71 4.02
C ARG A 162 -9.82 -10.05 4.25
N VAL A 163 -10.09 -8.99 3.50
CA VAL A 163 -11.36 -8.28 3.51
C VAL A 163 -12.07 -8.55 2.19
N LYS A 164 -13.20 -9.22 2.27
CA LYS A 164 -14.08 -9.53 1.12
C LYS A 164 -15.38 -8.77 1.25
N GLU A 165 -16.15 -8.73 0.17
CA GLU A 165 -17.54 -8.31 0.22
C GLU A 165 -18.33 -9.22 1.18
N ASN A 166 -19.15 -8.64 2.05
CA ASN A 166 -20.00 -9.44 2.91
C ASN A 166 -20.98 -10.23 2.04
N GLU A 167 -20.92 -11.55 2.12
CA GLU A 167 -21.93 -12.45 1.54
C GLU A 167 -23.22 -12.39 2.38
N ASN A 168 -23.77 -11.18 2.54
CA ASN A 168 -25.06 -10.99 3.19
C ASN A 168 -25.85 -9.98 2.40
N GLU A 169 -26.59 -10.51 1.43
CA GLU A 169 -28.00 -10.20 1.18
C GLU A 169 -28.46 -10.93 -0.08
#